data_54ee6bca875bde7737e78df42977a985
#
_entry.id   54ee6bca875bde7737e78df42977a985
#
_cell.length_a   1.000
_cell.length_b   1.000
_cell.length_c   1.000
_cell.angle_alpha   90.00
_cell.angle_beta   90.00
_cell.angle_gamma   90.00
#
_symmetry.space_group_name_H-M   'P 1'
#
loop_
_entity.id
_entity.type
_entity.pdbx_description
1 polymer ?
#
loop_
_entity_poly.entity_id
_entity_poly.type
_entity_poly.pdbx_seq_one_letter_code
_entity_poly.pdbx_strand_id
1 'polypeptide(L)'
;MRNRFTNLLAVLAIVLACSAISFAQTYGTKGYSPGAWKPEELPKDLSKPKPYNAHDLVGVWSSPTKAGYFERHALNDKWLDIKDRSIPDQMRSQTYPPPLTAWGKAKFEPTKPSYGPRSVAPGLGNDDVSTCDPMGYPRDLYEANLRPFEIVQASDRVLIHMQYHDIWRTIWTDGRGLPKDPDPAWMGYSVAKWDGDTFVVTSTGYDDRTWLDHFGNPHSDQMVLVERWRHPDADTLTLDETITDPKAYTAPWVGETITFVRAKAAIFEELCVPSEEEHFNDKIRDAAVGTAKP
;
A
#
# COMPACT_ATOMS: atom_id res chain seq x y z
N MET A 1 50.46 -43.00 17.90
CA MET A 1 49.02 -42.78 17.81
C MET A 1 48.57 -41.37 18.21
N ARG A 2 49.28 -40.69 19.11
CA ARG A 2 48.91 -39.34 19.64
C ARG A 2 48.94 -38.20 18.61
N ASN A 3 49.87 -38.24 17.61
CA ASN A 3 49.98 -37.20 16.60
C ASN A 3 48.91 -37.26 15.50
N ARG A 4 48.25 -38.38 15.27
CA ARG A 4 47.18 -38.50 14.28
C ARG A 4 45.85 -37.89 14.75
N PHE A 5 45.59 -37.96 16.08
CA PHE A 5 44.38 -37.38 16.69
C PHE A 5 44.43 -35.83 16.75
N THR A 6 45.61 -35.27 17.05
CA THR A 6 45.80 -33.81 17.09
C THR A 6 45.67 -33.19 15.68
N ASN A 7 46.15 -33.86 14.64
CA ASN A 7 45.99 -33.37 13.27
C ASN A 7 44.54 -33.46 12.78
N LEU A 8 43.79 -34.49 13.20
CA LEU A 8 42.38 -34.64 12.84
C LEU A 8 41.50 -33.55 13.49
N LEU A 9 41.75 -33.22 14.76
CA LEU A 9 41.08 -32.13 15.45
C LEU A 9 41.40 -30.74 14.88
N ALA A 10 42.66 -30.52 14.46
CA ALA A 10 43.02 -29.27 13.81
C ALA A 10 42.36 -29.09 12.44
N VAL A 11 42.27 -30.16 11.64
CA VAL A 11 41.57 -30.13 10.34
C VAL A 11 40.08 -29.94 10.52
N LEU A 12 39.46 -30.56 11.54
CA LEU A 12 38.04 -30.39 11.83
C LEU A 12 37.71 -28.95 12.29
N ALA A 13 38.61 -28.34 13.09
CA ALA A 13 38.46 -26.94 13.52
C ALA A 13 38.64 -25.96 12.36
N ILE A 14 39.51 -26.22 11.40
CA ILE A 14 39.66 -25.40 10.20
C ILE A 14 38.47 -25.54 9.27
N VAL A 15 37.93 -26.73 9.09
CA VAL A 15 36.71 -26.93 8.28
C VAL A 15 35.49 -26.26 8.90
N LEU A 16 35.33 -26.31 10.22
CA LEU A 16 34.27 -25.60 10.94
C LEU A 16 34.43 -24.07 10.89
N ALA A 17 35.66 -23.56 10.98
CA ALA A 17 35.93 -22.14 10.85
C ALA A 17 35.70 -21.64 9.40
N CYS A 18 36.07 -22.41 8.40
CA CYS A 18 35.83 -22.08 7.00
C CYS A 18 34.31 -22.14 6.65
N SER A 19 33.55 -23.08 7.22
CA SER A 19 32.12 -23.14 7.01
C SER A 19 31.39 -21.97 7.66
N ALA A 20 31.83 -21.52 8.85
CA ALA A 20 31.27 -20.34 9.51
C ALA A 20 31.56 -19.04 8.73
N ILE A 21 32.75 -18.95 8.10
CA ILE A 21 33.09 -17.79 7.27
C ILE A 21 32.34 -17.83 5.94
N SER A 22 32.06 -18.99 5.37
CA SER A 22 31.25 -19.11 4.15
C SER A 22 29.81 -18.75 4.35
N PHE A 23 29.22 -19.00 5.52
CA PHE A 23 27.85 -18.57 5.85
C PHE A 23 27.76 -17.06 6.13
N ALA A 24 28.81 -16.42 6.58
CA ALA A 24 28.82 -14.97 6.83
C ALA A 24 29.05 -14.13 5.55
N GLN A 25 29.53 -14.73 4.46
CA GLN A 25 29.77 -14.02 3.20
C GLN A 25 28.62 -14.13 2.18
N THR A 26 27.62 -14.95 2.41
CA THR A 26 26.61 -15.23 1.38
C THR A 26 25.42 -14.29 1.38
N TYR A 27 25.24 -13.49 2.41
CA TYR A 27 24.27 -12.41 2.44
C TYR A 27 24.84 -11.23 3.25
N GLY A 28 26.01 -10.77 2.83
CA GLY A 28 26.24 -9.34 2.89
C GLY A 28 25.18 -8.75 2.01
N THR A 29 24.05 -8.49 2.60
CA THR A 29 23.14 -7.51 2.10
C THR A 29 23.96 -6.22 1.96
N LYS A 30 24.61 -6.03 0.82
CA LYS A 30 24.53 -4.72 0.20
C LYS A 30 23.05 -4.59 -0.16
N GLY A 31 22.21 -5.10 0.73
CA GLY A 31 20.83 -4.80 0.86
C GLY A 31 20.81 -3.32 1.09
N TYR A 32 20.18 -2.67 0.26
CA TYR A 32 19.54 -1.41 0.40
C TYR A 32 19.51 -1.04 1.88
N SER A 33 20.59 -0.35 2.30
CA SER A 33 20.63 0.24 3.61
C SER A 33 19.75 1.49 3.50
N PRO A 34 18.58 1.53 4.15
CA PRO A 34 17.76 2.75 4.13
C PRO A 34 18.54 3.99 4.60
N GLY A 35 19.74 3.82 5.14
CA GLY A 35 20.64 4.90 5.53
C GLY A 35 21.69 5.29 4.50
N ALA A 36 21.84 4.56 3.39
CA ALA A 36 22.80 4.93 2.35
C ALA A 36 22.20 5.90 1.31
N TRP A 37 20.87 5.88 1.16
CA TRP A 37 20.13 6.84 0.36
C TRP A 37 19.46 7.84 1.30
N LYS A 38 20.02 9.02 1.39
CA LYS A 38 19.25 10.13 1.97
C LYS A 38 18.23 10.51 0.90
N PRO A 39 16.94 10.47 1.22
CA PRO A 39 15.92 11.00 0.30
C PRO A 39 16.40 12.38 -0.14
N GLU A 40 16.40 12.62 -1.43
CA GLU A 40 16.79 13.90 -1.96
C GLU A 40 15.92 14.96 -1.29
N GLU A 41 16.56 15.95 -0.66
CA GLU A 41 15.78 17.02 -0.03
C GLU A 41 14.95 17.67 -1.14
N LEU A 42 13.67 17.89 -0.86
CA LEU A 42 12.81 18.63 -1.79
C LEU A 42 13.52 19.91 -2.25
N PRO A 43 13.46 20.22 -3.55
CA PRO A 43 13.99 21.49 -4.05
C PRO A 43 13.56 22.65 -3.15
N LYS A 44 14.48 23.54 -2.84
CA LYS A 44 14.24 24.65 -1.87
C LYS A 44 13.07 25.56 -2.24
N ASP A 45 12.70 25.62 -3.51
CA ASP A 45 11.52 26.32 -4.01
C ASP A 45 10.23 25.61 -3.67
N LEU A 46 10.22 24.27 -3.63
CA LEU A 46 9.08 23.47 -3.18
C LEU A 46 8.95 23.42 -1.65
N SER A 47 10.04 23.68 -0.93
CA SER A 47 10.03 23.77 0.53
C SER A 47 9.58 25.13 1.06
N LYS A 48 9.44 26.14 0.21
CA LYS A 48 8.94 27.46 0.62
C LYS A 48 7.43 27.44 0.73
N PRO A 49 6.85 27.98 1.80
CA PRO A 49 5.41 28.14 1.90
C PRO A 49 4.92 28.97 0.70
N LYS A 50 4.13 28.36 -0.18
CA LYS A 50 3.37 29.12 -1.17
C LYS A 50 2.19 29.80 -0.48
N PRO A 51 1.70 30.94 -0.99
CA PRO A 51 0.43 31.48 -0.54
C PRO A 51 -0.63 30.39 -0.63
N TYR A 52 -1.37 30.20 0.45
CA TYR A 52 -2.43 29.21 0.51
C TYR A 52 -3.44 29.42 -0.63
N ASN A 53 -3.75 28.34 -1.31
CA ASN A 53 -4.81 28.25 -2.31
C ASN A 53 -5.50 26.90 -2.17
N ALA A 54 -6.79 26.87 -1.84
CA ALA A 54 -7.58 25.66 -1.66
C ALA A 54 -7.61 24.77 -2.92
N HIS A 55 -7.38 25.33 -4.10
CA HIS A 55 -7.34 24.62 -5.37
C HIS A 55 -5.93 24.15 -5.80
N ASP A 56 -4.90 24.42 -5.01
CA ASP A 56 -3.53 23.93 -5.26
C ASP A 56 -3.25 22.69 -4.41
N LEU A 57 -3.48 21.52 -5.00
CA LEU A 57 -3.22 20.23 -4.34
C LEU A 57 -1.76 19.76 -4.50
N VAL A 58 -0.94 20.51 -5.27
CA VAL A 58 0.43 20.12 -5.63
C VAL A 58 1.30 19.93 -4.38
N GLY A 59 2.00 18.82 -4.33
CA GLY A 59 2.96 18.53 -3.27
C GLY A 59 3.12 17.06 -2.98
N VAL A 60 4.06 16.77 -2.10
CA VAL A 60 4.25 15.43 -1.55
C VAL A 60 3.51 15.35 -0.23
N TRP A 61 2.70 14.33 -0.09
CA TRP A 61 1.80 14.13 1.03
C TRP A 61 2.02 12.78 1.70
N SER A 62 1.90 12.73 3.01
CA SER A 62 2.00 11.50 3.80
C SER A 62 0.96 11.49 4.92
N SER A 63 0.70 10.33 5.49
CA SER A 63 -0.11 10.25 6.70
C SER A 63 0.61 10.92 7.88
N PRO A 64 -0.09 11.58 8.82
CA PRO A 64 0.50 12.20 10.00
C PRO A 64 1.05 11.19 11.02
N THR A 65 0.94 9.91 10.77
CA THR A 65 1.42 8.86 11.66
C THR A 65 2.93 8.80 11.71
N LYS A 66 3.46 8.60 12.91
CA LYS A 66 4.91 8.49 13.11
C LYS A 66 5.42 7.13 12.61
N ALA A 67 6.60 7.13 12.00
CA ALA A 67 7.34 5.90 11.70
C ALA A 67 7.42 4.98 12.93
N GLY A 68 7.33 3.67 12.73
CA GLY A 68 7.31 2.68 13.82
C GLY A 68 5.90 2.22 14.23
N TYR A 69 4.88 2.73 13.60
CA TYR A 69 3.50 2.33 13.84
C TYR A 69 3.27 0.86 13.47
N PHE A 70 3.77 0.40 12.34
CA PHE A 70 3.66 -0.98 11.89
C PHE A 70 4.38 -1.98 12.80
N GLU A 71 5.58 -1.67 13.26
CA GLU A 71 6.33 -2.54 14.16
C GLU A 71 5.60 -2.76 15.50
N ARG A 72 4.93 -1.73 16.01
CA ARG A 72 4.22 -1.81 17.29
C ARG A 72 2.96 -2.65 17.20
N HIS A 73 2.33 -2.69 16.06
CA HIS A 73 1.07 -3.38 15.85
C HIS A 73 1.27 -4.81 15.33
N ALA A 74 2.28 -5.09 14.53
CA ALA A 74 2.61 -6.44 14.11
C ALA A 74 2.96 -7.39 15.27
N LEU A 75 3.31 -6.86 16.43
CA LEU A 75 3.70 -7.65 17.61
C LEU A 75 2.61 -7.84 18.65
N ASN A 76 1.47 -7.21 18.53
CA ASN A 76 0.37 -7.31 19.49
C ASN A 76 -0.92 -7.66 18.78
N ASP A 77 -1.49 -8.83 19.03
CA ASP A 77 -2.81 -9.30 18.55
C ASP A 77 -4.00 -8.34 18.78
N LYS A 78 -3.73 -7.14 19.27
CA LYS A 78 -4.70 -6.05 19.54
C LYS A 78 -4.95 -5.09 18.37
N TRP A 79 -4.51 -5.42 17.19
CA TRP A 79 -4.71 -4.70 15.94
C TRP A 79 -6.14 -4.31 15.60
N LEU A 80 -7.05 -4.77 16.34
CA LEU A 80 -8.35 -5.12 15.82
C LEU A 80 -9.45 -4.35 16.44
N ASP A 81 -9.11 -3.42 17.30
CA ASP A 81 -10.11 -2.48 17.72
C ASP A 81 -10.22 -1.41 16.62
N ILE A 82 -11.17 -1.63 15.70
CA ILE A 82 -11.62 -0.67 14.70
C ILE A 82 -11.99 0.68 15.32
N LYS A 83 -12.22 0.69 16.62
CA LYS A 83 -12.34 1.90 17.44
C LYS A 83 -10.99 2.56 17.73
N ASP A 84 -9.88 1.84 17.53
CA ASP A 84 -8.56 2.44 17.62
C ASP A 84 -8.31 3.31 16.38
N ARG A 85 -8.60 4.59 16.53
CA ARG A 85 -8.38 5.63 15.52
C ARG A 85 -6.91 5.88 15.20
N SER A 86 -6.00 5.14 15.82
CA SER A 86 -4.57 5.18 15.54
C SER A 86 -4.16 4.35 14.32
N ILE A 87 -5.09 3.63 13.68
CA ILE A 87 -4.88 2.89 12.43
C ILE A 87 -5.21 3.83 11.27
N PRO A 88 -4.21 4.49 10.65
CA PRO A 88 -4.48 5.54 9.67
C PRO A 88 -4.84 5.03 8.28
N ASP A 89 -4.56 3.78 7.97
CA ASP A 89 -4.45 3.30 6.60
C ASP A 89 -5.62 2.48 6.13
N GLN A 90 -6.71 2.61 6.81
CA GLN A 90 -7.81 1.72 6.53
C GLN A 90 -9.01 2.54 6.23
N MET A 91 -9.72 2.12 5.23
CA MET A 91 -11.04 2.61 5.01
C MET A 91 -11.89 2.36 6.26
N ARG A 92 -11.82 3.30 7.20
CA ARG A 92 -12.66 3.26 8.38
C ARG A 92 -14.06 3.54 7.93
N SER A 93 -14.90 2.55 8.05
CA SER A 93 -16.33 2.69 7.77
C SER A 93 -17.05 3.06 9.07
N GLN A 94 -18.08 3.88 8.95
CA GLN A 94 -19.03 4.10 10.04
C GLN A 94 -19.75 2.79 10.42
N THR A 95 -19.75 1.82 9.52
CA THR A 95 -20.32 0.48 9.68
C THR A 95 -19.25 -0.56 9.33
N TYR A 96 -18.63 -1.16 10.35
CA TYR A 96 -17.79 -2.32 10.15
C TYR A 96 -18.36 -3.54 10.89
N PRO A 97 -18.37 -4.73 10.29
CA PRO A 97 -17.98 -5.02 8.91
C PRO A 97 -18.91 -4.32 7.90
N PRO A 98 -18.40 -4.03 6.69
CA PRO A 98 -19.22 -3.44 5.64
C PRO A 98 -20.39 -4.37 5.32
N PRO A 99 -21.56 -3.83 4.88
CA PRO A 99 -22.76 -4.61 4.65
C PRO A 99 -22.66 -5.43 3.35
N LEU A 100 -21.93 -6.54 3.38
CA LEU A 100 -21.69 -7.40 2.22
C LEU A 100 -22.98 -8.06 1.73
N THR A 101 -23.15 -8.13 0.39
CA THR A 101 -24.09 -9.01 -0.28
C THR A 101 -23.66 -10.49 -0.14
N ALA A 102 -24.48 -11.42 -0.61
CA ALA A 102 -24.09 -12.84 -0.69
C ALA A 102 -22.84 -13.04 -1.57
N TRP A 103 -22.75 -12.32 -2.69
CA TRP A 103 -21.58 -12.34 -3.58
C TRP A 103 -20.35 -11.74 -2.89
N GLY A 104 -20.50 -10.57 -2.28
CA GLY A 104 -19.41 -9.91 -1.55
C GLY A 104 -18.86 -10.80 -0.42
N LYS A 105 -19.76 -11.46 0.33
CA LYS A 105 -19.39 -12.41 1.37
C LYS A 105 -18.62 -13.61 0.82
N ALA A 106 -19.08 -14.20 -0.28
CA ALA A 106 -18.40 -15.32 -0.92
C ALA A 106 -16.99 -14.97 -1.44
N LYS A 107 -16.77 -13.71 -1.85
CA LYS A 107 -15.46 -13.18 -2.22
C LYS A 107 -14.59 -12.87 -1.01
N PHE A 108 -15.18 -12.38 0.08
CA PHE A 108 -14.48 -12.00 1.30
C PHE A 108 -14.02 -13.21 2.13
N GLU A 109 -14.84 -14.25 2.25
CA GLU A 109 -14.55 -15.41 3.10
C GLU A 109 -13.21 -16.11 2.79
N PRO A 110 -12.81 -16.32 1.52
CA PRO A 110 -11.55 -17.00 1.19
C PRO A 110 -10.32 -16.10 1.36
N THR A 111 -10.46 -14.78 1.52
CA THR A 111 -9.31 -13.91 1.69
C THR A 111 -8.57 -14.19 3.00
N LYS A 112 -7.24 -14.17 2.94
CA LYS A 112 -6.33 -14.41 4.07
C LYS A 112 -5.40 -13.20 4.21
N PRO A 113 -5.90 -12.09 4.72
CA PRO A 113 -5.11 -10.88 4.86
C PRO A 113 -4.01 -11.05 5.90
N SER A 114 -2.95 -10.24 5.79
CA SER A 114 -1.90 -10.16 6.81
C SER A 114 -2.29 -9.24 7.97
N TYR A 115 -3.39 -8.51 7.84
CA TYR A 115 -3.87 -7.51 8.80
C TYR A 115 -5.34 -7.74 9.15
N GLY A 116 -5.75 -7.17 10.28
CA GLY A 116 -7.14 -7.18 10.72
C GLY A 116 -7.57 -8.44 11.47
N PRO A 117 -8.87 -8.55 11.82
CA PRO A 117 -9.43 -9.63 12.66
C PRO A 117 -9.24 -11.03 12.10
N ARG A 118 -9.01 -11.12 10.79
CA ARG A 118 -8.85 -12.36 10.05
C ARG A 118 -7.41 -12.60 9.61
N SER A 119 -6.47 -11.83 10.20
CA SER A 119 -5.08 -11.90 9.81
C SER A 119 -4.50 -13.30 9.99
N VAL A 120 -3.68 -13.69 9.03
CA VAL A 120 -2.86 -14.90 9.05
C VAL A 120 -1.39 -14.51 9.00
N ALA A 121 -0.51 -15.43 9.33
CA ALA A 121 0.92 -15.21 9.12
C ALA A 121 1.19 -14.92 7.63
N PRO A 122 2.12 -14.02 7.28
CA PRO A 122 2.35 -13.62 5.88
C PRO A 122 2.55 -14.79 4.91
N GLY A 123 3.25 -15.84 5.33
CA GLY A 123 3.44 -17.05 4.53
C GLY A 123 2.16 -17.86 4.25
N LEU A 124 1.06 -17.61 4.98
CA LEU A 124 -0.24 -18.25 4.79
C LEU A 124 -1.24 -17.34 4.07
N GLY A 125 -0.86 -16.10 3.79
CA GLY A 125 -1.68 -15.12 3.10
C GLY A 125 -1.92 -15.49 1.63
N ASN A 126 -2.97 -14.90 1.06
CA ASN A 126 -3.28 -15.03 -0.37
C ASN A 126 -3.53 -13.67 -1.02
N ASP A 127 -2.84 -12.67 -0.56
CA ASP A 127 -2.85 -11.34 -1.14
C ASP A 127 -1.95 -11.33 -2.39
N ASP A 128 -2.49 -10.93 -3.53
CA ASP A 128 -1.78 -10.95 -4.82
C ASP A 128 -0.59 -9.95 -4.86
N VAL A 129 -0.56 -8.99 -3.96
CA VAL A 129 0.61 -8.11 -3.75
C VAL A 129 1.87 -8.92 -3.44
N SER A 130 1.76 -10.08 -2.82
CA SER A 130 2.88 -10.99 -2.56
C SER A 130 3.50 -11.61 -3.83
N THR A 131 2.91 -11.39 -4.99
CA THR A 131 3.43 -11.77 -6.31
C THR A 131 3.70 -10.55 -7.19
N CYS A 132 3.76 -9.36 -6.60
CA CYS A 132 3.96 -8.07 -7.25
C CYS A 132 2.80 -7.61 -8.14
N ASP A 133 1.60 -8.14 -7.97
CA ASP A 133 0.43 -7.51 -8.54
C ASP A 133 0.18 -6.17 -7.81
N PRO A 134 -0.19 -5.11 -8.53
CA PRO A 134 -0.51 -3.83 -7.91
C PRO A 134 -1.65 -3.97 -6.88
N MET A 135 -1.54 -3.22 -5.79
CA MET A 135 -2.61 -3.20 -4.77
C MET A 135 -3.95 -2.72 -5.31
N GLY A 136 -3.92 -1.93 -6.37
CA GLY A 136 -5.10 -1.25 -6.87
C GLY A 136 -5.51 -0.05 -6.00
N TYR A 137 -6.41 0.75 -6.55
CA TYR A 137 -6.92 1.92 -5.87
C TYR A 137 -8.32 1.65 -5.28
N PRO A 138 -8.66 2.10 -4.07
CA PRO A 138 -7.96 3.11 -3.24
C PRO A 138 -6.85 2.56 -2.33
N ARG A 139 -6.67 1.27 -2.22
CA ARG A 139 -5.77 0.63 -1.25
C ARG A 139 -4.33 1.15 -1.32
N ASP A 140 -3.82 1.41 -2.53
CA ASP A 140 -2.45 1.91 -2.72
C ASP A 140 -2.23 3.27 -2.03
N LEU A 141 -3.26 4.13 -2.01
CA LEU A 141 -3.21 5.40 -1.30
C LEU A 141 -3.09 5.23 0.23
N TYR A 142 -3.58 4.12 0.77
CA TYR A 142 -3.55 3.86 2.21
C TYR A 142 -2.15 3.53 2.74
N GLU A 143 -1.19 3.29 1.84
CA GLU A 143 0.23 3.17 2.16
C GLU A 143 0.90 4.51 2.52
N ALA A 144 0.19 5.62 2.41
CA ALA A 144 0.73 6.97 2.64
C ALA A 144 1.33 7.22 4.04
N ASN A 145 1.13 6.33 4.99
CA ASN A 145 1.76 6.36 6.32
C ASN A 145 3.24 5.96 6.28
N LEU A 146 3.61 5.09 5.35
CA LEU A 146 4.98 4.61 5.17
C LEU A 146 5.61 5.17 3.89
N ARG A 147 4.78 5.35 2.87
CA ARG A 147 5.17 5.67 1.51
C ARG A 147 4.38 6.88 1.05
N PRO A 148 5.00 8.05 0.99
CA PRO A 148 4.31 9.25 0.56
C PRO A 148 3.80 9.13 -0.88
N PHE A 149 2.87 9.99 -1.23
CA PHE A 149 2.42 10.19 -2.60
C PHE A 149 2.61 11.64 -3.02
N GLU A 150 2.77 11.86 -4.32
CA GLU A 150 2.90 13.19 -4.90
C GLU A 150 1.70 13.52 -5.76
N ILE A 151 1.19 14.74 -5.64
CA ILE A 151 0.16 15.28 -6.54
C ILE A 151 0.80 16.31 -7.47
N VAL A 152 0.57 16.13 -8.76
CA VAL A 152 0.95 17.06 -9.82
C VAL A 152 -0.31 17.50 -10.56
N GLN A 153 -0.51 18.81 -10.69
CA GLN A 153 -1.63 19.37 -11.44
C GLN A 153 -1.15 19.90 -12.79
N ALA A 154 -1.77 19.40 -13.85
CA ALA A 154 -1.63 19.91 -15.21
C ALA A 154 -2.91 20.66 -15.63
N SER A 155 -2.93 21.22 -16.82
CA SER A 155 -4.07 22.01 -17.32
C SER A 155 -5.34 21.17 -17.59
N ASP A 156 -5.19 19.88 -17.85
CA ASP A 156 -6.28 18.97 -18.25
C ASP A 156 -6.43 17.75 -17.32
N ARG A 157 -5.54 17.61 -16.36
CA ARG A 157 -5.52 16.45 -15.45
C ARG A 157 -4.78 16.71 -14.16
N VAL A 158 -5.08 15.90 -13.16
CA VAL A 158 -4.28 15.73 -11.96
C VAL A 158 -3.64 14.34 -12.02
N LEU A 159 -2.36 14.26 -11.68
CA LEU A 159 -1.61 13.01 -11.55
C LEU A 159 -1.32 12.78 -10.06
N ILE A 160 -1.55 11.56 -9.60
CA ILE A 160 -1.12 11.11 -8.28
C ILE A 160 -0.09 10.02 -8.48
N HIS A 161 1.13 10.27 -8.02
CA HIS A 161 2.23 9.32 -8.00
C HIS A 161 2.32 8.70 -6.62
N MET A 162 2.07 7.41 -6.52
CA MET A 162 2.23 6.65 -5.28
C MET A 162 3.60 6.00 -5.28
N GLN A 163 4.37 6.21 -4.21
CA GLN A 163 5.72 5.64 -4.07
C GLN A 163 5.70 4.13 -4.10
N TYR A 164 4.71 3.51 -3.44
CA TYR A 164 4.58 2.05 -3.47
C TYR A 164 4.29 1.57 -4.89
N HIS A 165 5.05 0.62 -5.40
CA HIS A 165 5.03 0.15 -6.77
C HIS A 165 5.37 1.19 -7.85
N ASP A 166 5.75 2.43 -7.48
CA ASP A 166 6.06 3.51 -8.44
C ASP A 166 4.92 3.73 -9.45
N ILE A 167 3.68 3.75 -8.98
CA ILE A 167 2.49 3.73 -9.83
C ILE A 167 1.83 5.11 -9.93
N TRP A 168 1.31 5.42 -11.11
CA TRP A 168 0.65 6.68 -11.41
C TRP A 168 -0.85 6.50 -11.61
N ARG A 169 -1.63 7.40 -11.01
CA ARG A 169 -3.06 7.53 -11.27
C ARG A 169 -3.33 8.84 -12.00
N THR A 170 -4.10 8.76 -13.11
CA THR A 170 -4.53 9.93 -13.87
C THR A 170 -5.99 10.26 -13.58
N ILE A 171 -6.24 11.51 -13.22
CA ILE A 171 -7.58 12.05 -12.96
C ILE A 171 -7.83 13.17 -13.96
N TRP A 172 -8.76 12.98 -14.89
CA TRP A 172 -9.05 13.94 -15.95
C TRP A 172 -9.93 15.08 -15.44
N THR A 173 -9.57 16.31 -15.81
CA THR A 173 -10.27 17.55 -15.42
C THR A 173 -10.73 18.38 -16.63
N ASP A 174 -10.64 17.84 -17.81
CA ASP A 174 -10.99 18.49 -19.09
C ASP A 174 -12.48 18.43 -19.44
N GLY A 175 -13.32 17.94 -18.52
CA GLY A 175 -14.77 17.87 -18.71
C GLY A 175 -15.27 16.61 -19.40
N ARG A 176 -14.37 15.66 -19.73
CA ARG A 176 -14.81 14.35 -20.25
C ARG A 176 -15.63 13.59 -19.21
N GLY A 177 -16.48 12.68 -19.67
CA GLY A 177 -17.16 11.72 -18.80
C GLY A 177 -16.35 10.44 -18.56
N LEU A 178 -16.79 9.64 -17.60
CA LEU A 178 -16.28 8.29 -17.42
C LEU A 178 -16.59 7.41 -18.63
N PRO A 179 -15.70 6.45 -18.98
CA PRO A 179 -15.98 5.47 -20.02
C PRO A 179 -17.20 4.63 -19.64
N LYS A 180 -17.99 4.20 -20.64
CA LYS A 180 -19.22 3.43 -20.41
C LYS A 180 -18.97 1.94 -20.12
N ASP A 181 -17.93 1.39 -20.72
CA ASP A 181 -17.56 -0.02 -20.62
C ASP A 181 -16.02 -0.11 -20.70
N PRO A 182 -15.32 0.30 -19.65
CA PRO A 182 -13.88 0.29 -19.64
C PRO A 182 -13.30 -1.12 -19.44
N ASP A 183 -12.19 -1.40 -20.10
CA ASP A 183 -11.36 -2.53 -19.70
C ASP A 183 -10.90 -2.33 -18.24
N PRO A 184 -10.84 -3.41 -17.42
CA PRO A 184 -10.38 -3.31 -16.04
C PRO A 184 -8.96 -2.72 -15.94
N ALA A 185 -8.77 -1.81 -14.98
CA ALA A 185 -7.48 -1.20 -14.73
C ALA A 185 -7.20 -1.14 -13.21
N TRP A 186 -5.95 -1.31 -12.80
CA TRP A 186 -5.56 -1.28 -11.39
C TRP A 186 -5.94 0.03 -10.68
N MET A 187 -5.76 1.16 -11.38
CA MET A 187 -6.07 2.50 -10.86
C MET A 187 -7.44 3.00 -11.31
N GLY A 188 -8.19 2.21 -12.06
CA GLY A 188 -9.47 2.60 -12.64
C GLY A 188 -9.38 3.79 -13.60
N TYR A 189 -10.53 4.35 -13.93
CA TYR A 189 -10.67 5.55 -14.76
C TYR A 189 -11.31 6.64 -13.94
N SER A 190 -10.69 7.81 -13.90
CA SER A 190 -11.07 8.89 -13.00
C SER A 190 -11.32 10.18 -13.75
N VAL A 191 -12.41 10.85 -13.41
CA VAL A 191 -12.71 12.23 -13.84
C VAL A 191 -12.99 13.07 -12.61
N ALA A 192 -12.71 14.37 -12.70
CA ALA A 192 -12.95 15.25 -11.58
C ALA A 192 -13.42 16.64 -11.98
N LYS A 193 -14.02 17.32 -11.01
CA LYS A 193 -14.40 18.73 -11.07
C LYS A 193 -14.27 19.37 -9.70
N TRP A 194 -14.13 20.67 -9.68
CA TRP A 194 -14.23 21.47 -8.47
C TRP A 194 -15.70 21.75 -8.12
N ASP A 195 -16.06 21.60 -6.86
CA ASP A 195 -17.33 21.95 -6.24
C ASP A 195 -16.99 22.88 -5.05
N GLY A 196 -16.99 24.19 -5.28
CA GLY A 196 -16.38 25.15 -4.38
C GLY A 196 -14.90 24.80 -4.14
N ASP A 197 -14.49 24.70 -2.90
CA ASP A 197 -13.12 24.33 -2.51
C ASP A 197 -12.91 22.81 -2.36
N THR A 198 -13.82 22.00 -2.88
CA THR A 198 -13.73 20.55 -2.87
C THR A 198 -13.42 20.02 -4.26
N PHE A 199 -12.33 19.29 -4.42
CA PHE A 199 -12.02 18.57 -5.64
C PHE A 199 -12.72 17.22 -5.59
N VAL A 200 -13.78 17.07 -6.41
CA VAL A 200 -14.63 15.87 -6.43
C VAL A 200 -14.19 14.97 -7.57
N VAL A 201 -13.70 13.79 -7.23
CA VAL A 201 -13.28 12.75 -8.18
C VAL A 201 -14.33 11.65 -8.21
N THR A 202 -14.67 11.18 -9.40
CA THR A 202 -15.50 9.99 -9.59
C THR A 202 -14.76 8.99 -10.46
N SER A 203 -14.74 7.74 -10.04
CA SER A 203 -13.93 6.70 -10.70
C SER A 203 -14.67 5.38 -10.81
N THR A 204 -14.35 4.61 -11.84
CA THR A 204 -14.91 3.28 -12.15
C THR A 204 -13.91 2.45 -12.95
N GLY A 205 -14.26 1.21 -13.31
CA GLY A 205 -13.45 0.33 -14.16
C GLY A 205 -12.23 -0.23 -13.46
N TYR A 206 -12.38 -0.58 -12.21
CA TYR A 206 -11.33 -1.21 -11.40
C TYR A 206 -11.21 -2.71 -11.68
N ASP A 207 -10.01 -3.23 -11.59
CA ASP A 207 -9.73 -4.66 -11.67
C ASP A 207 -10.19 -5.36 -10.37
N ASP A 208 -11.17 -6.24 -10.45
CA ASP A 208 -11.82 -6.89 -9.30
C ASP A 208 -10.97 -7.98 -8.63
N ARG A 209 -9.73 -8.20 -9.08
CA ARG A 209 -8.74 -9.04 -8.40
C ARG A 209 -8.17 -8.37 -7.16
N THR A 210 -8.18 -7.04 -7.10
CA THR A 210 -7.64 -6.29 -5.96
C THR A 210 -8.59 -6.27 -4.77
N TRP A 211 -8.02 -6.03 -3.59
CA TRP A 211 -8.79 -5.74 -2.39
C TRP A 211 -8.90 -4.24 -2.18
N LEU A 212 -9.99 -3.80 -1.54
CA LEU A 212 -10.18 -2.39 -1.22
C LEU A 212 -9.25 -1.88 -0.12
N ASP A 213 -8.78 -2.79 0.73
CA ASP A 213 -7.99 -2.47 1.90
C ASP A 213 -7.11 -3.66 2.32
N HIS A 214 -6.37 -3.49 3.39
CA HIS A 214 -5.53 -4.54 3.96
C HIS A 214 -6.28 -5.65 4.72
N PHE A 215 -7.61 -5.58 4.81
CA PHE A 215 -8.44 -6.58 5.47
C PHE A 215 -9.06 -7.60 4.52
N GLY A 216 -8.81 -7.45 3.24
CA GLY A 216 -9.31 -8.35 2.22
C GLY A 216 -10.77 -8.05 1.82
N ASN A 217 -11.25 -6.83 2.02
CA ASN A 217 -12.57 -6.44 1.55
C ASN A 217 -12.62 -6.42 0.02
N PRO A 218 -13.56 -7.13 -0.61
CA PRO A 218 -13.63 -7.23 -2.06
C PRO A 218 -14.32 -6.02 -2.68
N HIS A 219 -14.13 -5.84 -3.97
CA HIS A 219 -14.99 -5.05 -4.83
C HIS A 219 -15.30 -5.80 -6.12
N SER A 220 -16.21 -5.28 -6.93
CA SER A 220 -16.54 -5.83 -8.22
C SER A 220 -16.27 -4.84 -9.36
N ASP A 221 -16.50 -5.31 -10.57
CA ASP A 221 -16.50 -4.51 -11.81
C ASP A 221 -17.54 -3.38 -11.82
N GLN A 222 -18.51 -3.40 -10.88
CA GLN A 222 -19.56 -2.37 -10.76
C GLN A 222 -19.19 -1.27 -9.75
N MET A 223 -17.99 -1.32 -9.18
CA MET A 223 -17.56 -0.34 -8.20
C MET A 223 -17.48 1.07 -8.80
N VAL A 224 -18.09 2.01 -8.10
CA VAL A 224 -17.93 3.46 -8.29
C VAL A 224 -17.37 4.04 -7.00
N LEU A 225 -16.23 4.70 -7.10
CA LEU A 225 -15.62 5.44 -5.99
C LEU A 225 -15.84 6.93 -6.22
N VAL A 226 -16.34 7.61 -5.20
CA VAL A 226 -16.43 9.07 -5.14
C VAL A 226 -15.51 9.57 -4.04
N GLU A 227 -14.60 10.45 -4.39
CA GLU A 227 -13.62 11.05 -3.50
C GLU A 227 -13.85 12.55 -3.42
N ARG A 228 -13.73 13.11 -2.23
CA ARG A 228 -13.86 14.55 -1.96
C ARG A 228 -12.61 15.04 -1.27
N TRP A 229 -11.71 15.58 -2.05
CA TRP A 229 -10.45 16.12 -1.60
C TRP A 229 -10.61 17.58 -1.19
N ARG A 230 -10.04 17.95 -0.04
CA ARG A 230 -10.00 19.34 0.42
C ARG A 230 -8.61 19.69 0.92
N HIS A 231 -8.20 20.90 0.66
CA HIS A 231 -6.94 21.47 1.11
C HIS A 231 -7.26 22.63 2.07
N PRO A 232 -7.55 22.35 3.36
CA PRO A 232 -8.06 23.35 4.29
C PRO A 232 -7.02 24.38 4.73
N ASP A 233 -5.75 24.04 4.67
CA ASP A 233 -4.61 24.92 4.99
C ASP A 233 -3.36 24.46 4.22
N ALA A 234 -2.24 25.21 4.32
CA ALA A 234 -1.04 24.99 3.52
C ALA A 234 -0.38 23.62 3.69
N ASP A 235 -0.62 22.96 4.82
CA ASP A 235 0.10 21.73 5.21
C ASP A 235 -0.81 20.53 5.38
N THR A 236 -2.13 20.70 5.18
CA THR A 236 -3.13 19.66 5.42
C THR A 236 -3.93 19.36 4.15
N LEU A 237 -4.07 18.10 3.81
CA LEU A 237 -4.98 17.61 2.78
C LEU A 237 -5.94 16.60 3.41
N THR A 238 -7.22 16.68 3.11
CA THR A 238 -8.23 15.73 3.61
C THR A 238 -8.97 15.06 2.48
N LEU A 239 -9.39 13.83 2.71
CA LEU A 239 -10.10 12.97 1.77
C LEU A 239 -11.28 12.30 2.46
N ASP A 240 -12.47 12.46 1.88
CA ASP A 240 -13.63 11.63 2.19
C ASP A 240 -13.92 10.72 1.00
N GLU A 241 -14.15 9.45 1.27
CA GLU A 241 -14.40 8.42 0.26
C GLU A 241 -15.76 7.78 0.44
N THR A 242 -16.42 7.50 -0.67
CA THR A 242 -17.67 6.72 -0.71
C THR A 242 -17.58 5.70 -1.83
N ILE A 243 -17.71 4.42 -1.48
CA ILE A 243 -17.80 3.31 -2.43
C ILE A 243 -19.24 2.92 -2.61
N THR A 244 -19.67 2.84 -3.85
CA THR A 244 -20.95 2.25 -4.27
C THR A 244 -20.64 1.06 -5.16
N ASP A 245 -20.96 -0.12 -4.68
CA ASP A 245 -20.78 -1.38 -5.42
C ASP A 245 -21.94 -2.31 -5.09
N PRO A 246 -23.04 -2.24 -5.86
CA PRO A 246 -24.26 -2.99 -5.54
C PRO A 246 -24.13 -4.51 -5.67
N LYS A 247 -23.09 -4.99 -6.35
CA LYS A 247 -22.77 -6.41 -6.43
C LYS A 247 -22.07 -6.92 -5.16
N ALA A 248 -21.20 -6.07 -4.57
CA ALA A 248 -20.43 -6.42 -3.37
C ALA A 248 -21.11 -6.01 -2.06
N TYR A 249 -21.80 -4.86 -2.04
CA TYR A 249 -22.35 -4.23 -0.84
C TYR A 249 -23.83 -3.91 -0.97
N THR A 250 -24.59 -4.10 0.11
CA THR A 250 -26.04 -3.82 0.15
C THR A 250 -26.36 -2.33 0.33
N ALA A 251 -25.36 -1.53 0.67
CA ALA A 251 -25.47 -0.07 0.83
C ALA A 251 -24.12 0.57 0.48
N PRO A 252 -24.07 1.87 0.15
CA PRO A 252 -22.82 2.58 -0.01
C PRO A 252 -21.95 2.46 1.24
N TRP A 253 -20.67 2.25 1.04
CA TRP A 253 -19.69 2.21 2.11
C TRP A 253 -19.00 3.58 2.20
N VAL A 254 -19.23 4.28 3.30
CA VAL A 254 -18.69 5.61 3.55
C VAL A 254 -17.50 5.48 4.50
N GLY A 255 -16.34 5.91 4.05
CA GLY A 255 -15.12 5.97 4.86
C GLY A 255 -15.15 7.13 5.88
N GLU A 256 -14.31 7.04 6.90
CA GLU A 256 -13.97 8.21 7.73
C GLU A 256 -13.03 9.14 6.95
N THR A 257 -13.02 10.42 7.31
CA THR A 257 -12.09 11.39 6.72
C THR A 257 -10.65 10.99 6.96
N ILE A 258 -9.89 10.83 5.88
CA ILE A 258 -8.45 10.62 5.92
C ILE A 258 -7.76 11.97 5.91
N THR A 259 -6.74 12.14 6.73
CA THR A 259 -5.95 13.36 6.77
C THR A 259 -4.51 13.05 6.36
N PHE A 260 -3.99 13.85 5.46
CA PHE A 260 -2.60 13.83 5.04
C PHE A 260 -1.93 15.13 5.43
N VAL A 261 -0.62 15.06 5.64
CA VAL A 261 0.22 16.23 5.93
C VAL A 261 1.31 16.33 4.87
N ARG A 262 1.79 17.55 4.65
CA ARG A 262 2.86 17.80 3.70
C ARG A 262 4.12 17.04 4.13
N ALA A 263 4.62 16.16 3.25
CA ALA A 263 5.85 15.42 3.48
C ALA A 263 7.08 16.32 3.32
N LYS A 264 8.15 15.99 4.06
CA LYS A 264 9.43 16.71 4.01
C LYS A 264 10.44 16.06 3.07
N ALA A 265 10.16 14.87 2.57
CA ALA A 265 11.02 14.11 1.67
C ALA A 265 10.35 13.97 0.30
N ALA A 266 11.16 13.87 -0.74
CA ALA A 266 10.72 13.50 -2.06
C ALA A 266 10.35 12.01 -2.12
N ILE A 267 9.55 11.65 -3.12
CA ILE A 267 9.30 10.25 -3.49
C ILE A 267 10.58 9.67 -4.08
N PHE A 268 10.83 8.41 -3.82
CA PHE A 268 11.89 7.63 -4.44
C PHE A 268 11.32 6.34 -5.07
N GLU A 269 12.07 5.76 -5.98
CA GLU A 269 11.70 4.51 -6.64
C GLU A 269 11.53 3.38 -5.63
N GLU A 270 10.37 2.73 -5.63
CA GLU A 270 10.07 1.55 -4.81
C GLU A 270 9.28 0.54 -5.67
N LEU A 271 10.00 -0.32 -6.35
CA LEU A 271 9.42 -1.33 -7.23
C LEU A 271 9.30 -2.67 -6.50
N CYS A 272 8.20 -3.37 -6.71
CA CYS A 272 8.14 -4.79 -6.42
C CYS A 272 8.88 -5.55 -7.53
N VAL A 273 9.86 -6.39 -7.15
CA VAL A 273 10.65 -7.17 -8.10
C VAL A 273 10.24 -8.63 -8.02
N PRO A 274 9.54 -9.17 -9.04
CA PRO A 274 9.00 -10.53 -9.01
C PRO A 274 10.02 -11.61 -8.68
N SER A 275 11.26 -11.48 -9.13
CA SER A 275 12.32 -12.45 -8.84
C SER A 275 12.77 -12.47 -7.36
N GLU A 276 12.60 -11.37 -6.65
CA GLU A 276 12.86 -11.29 -5.22
C GLU A 276 11.70 -11.86 -4.42
N GLU A 277 10.48 -11.56 -4.82
CA GLU A 277 9.26 -12.13 -4.24
C GLU A 277 9.14 -13.64 -4.51
N GLU A 278 9.55 -14.12 -5.67
CA GLU A 278 9.62 -15.55 -5.98
C GLU A 278 10.48 -16.30 -4.95
N HIS A 279 11.60 -15.72 -4.55
CA HIS A 279 12.46 -16.31 -3.52
C HIS A 279 11.74 -16.42 -2.16
N PHE A 280 11.00 -15.38 -1.76
CA PHE A 280 10.17 -15.43 -0.56
C PHE A 280 9.07 -16.50 -0.68
N ASN A 281 8.37 -16.53 -1.80
CA ASN A 281 7.32 -17.49 -2.06
C ASN A 281 7.83 -18.92 -1.99
N ASP A 282 8.92 -19.24 -2.71
CA ASP A 282 9.51 -20.58 -2.73
C ASP A 282 10.01 -21.05 -1.34
N LYS A 283 10.65 -20.16 -0.59
CA LYS A 283 11.29 -20.54 0.69
C LYS A 283 10.36 -20.47 1.89
N ILE A 284 9.41 -19.60 1.88
CA ILE A 284 8.57 -19.31 3.04
C ILE A 284 7.11 -19.68 2.77
N ARG A 285 6.49 -19.09 1.74
CA ARG A 285 5.06 -19.21 1.49
C ARG A 285 4.69 -20.63 1.04
N ASP A 286 5.33 -21.16 0.03
CA ASP A 286 5.03 -22.47 -0.51
C ASP A 286 5.32 -23.57 0.51
N ALA A 287 6.37 -23.41 1.30
CA ALA A 287 6.66 -24.29 2.42
C ALA A 287 5.56 -24.25 3.50
N ALA A 288 5.07 -23.04 3.84
CA ALA A 288 4.04 -22.84 4.87
C ALA A 288 2.69 -23.43 4.46
N VAL A 289 2.34 -23.40 3.17
CA VAL A 289 1.08 -23.95 2.64
C VAL A 289 1.21 -25.40 2.14
N GLY A 290 2.41 -25.98 2.20
CA GLY A 290 2.66 -27.36 1.77
C GLY A 290 2.74 -27.55 0.26
N THR A 291 2.96 -26.49 -0.51
CA THR A 291 3.11 -26.52 -1.98
C THR A 291 4.55 -26.37 -2.45
N ALA A 292 5.52 -26.33 -1.50
CA ALA A 292 6.93 -26.23 -1.83
C ALA A 292 7.35 -27.31 -2.84
N LYS A 293 7.99 -26.90 -3.93
CA LYS A 293 8.57 -27.84 -4.90
C LYS A 293 9.76 -28.55 -4.24
N PRO A 294 9.95 -29.86 -4.49
CA PRO A 294 11.06 -30.63 -3.90
C PRO A 294 12.44 -30.14 -4.31
#